data_d3d6a80be07c6f96bd884117931227c0
#
_entry.id   d3d6a80be07c6f96bd884117931227c0
#
_cell.length_a   1.000
_cell.length_b   1.000
_cell.length_c   1.000
_cell.angle_alpha   90.00
_cell.angle_beta   90.00
_cell.angle_gamma   90.00
#
_symmetry.space_group_name_H-M   'P 1'
#
loop_
_entity.id
_entity.type
_entity.pdbx_description
1 polymer ?
#
loop_
_entity_poly.entity_id
_entity_poly.type
_entity_poly.pdbx_seq_one_letter_code
_entity_poly.pdbx_strand_id
1 'polypeptide(L)'
;MANPVKTSAASVAEGKTLWNQHCASCHGKTGLGDGSKSAQLETTPPDFSKAAFQGQSDGSIHFKTSEGRGDMPAFKKKIPDQEDIWALVNFMRTFKK
;
A
#
# COMPACT_ATOMS: atom_id res chain seq x y z
N MET A 1 -4.22 -15.67 -1.59
CA MET A 1 -4.47 -15.34 -3.02
C MET A 1 -3.19 -14.82 -3.65
N ALA A 2 -2.83 -15.36 -4.79
CA ALA A 2 -1.66 -14.90 -5.52
C ALA A 2 -1.97 -13.63 -6.29
N ASN A 3 -0.96 -12.75 -6.41
CA ASN A 3 -1.09 -11.51 -7.16
C ASN A 3 -1.16 -11.82 -8.67
N PRO A 4 -2.28 -11.51 -9.34
CA PRO A 4 -2.41 -11.79 -10.77
C PRO A 4 -1.64 -10.82 -11.65
N VAL A 5 -1.19 -9.67 -11.11
CA VAL A 5 -0.44 -8.66 -11.86
C VAL A 5 1.04 -8.92 -11.68
N LYS A 6 1.71 -9.28 -12.77
CA LYS A 6 3.14 -9.56 -12.74
C LYS A 6 3.92 -8.30 -12.36
N THR A 7 4.89 -8.44 -11.46
CA THR A 7 5.77 -7.34 -11.09
C THR A 7 6.63 -6.94 -12.31
N SER A 8 6.54 -5.68 -12.69
CA SER A 8 7.26 -5.12 -13.83
C SER A 8 7.53 -3.64 -13.57
N ALA A 9 8.41 -3.04 -14.36
CA ALA A 9 8.65 -1.60 -14.26
C ALA A 9 7.36 -0.81 -14.45
N ALA A 10 6.48 -1.26 -15.37
CA ALA A 10 5.20 -0.59 -15.64
C ALA A 10 4.25 -0.69 -14.44
N SER A 11 4.08 -1.87 -13.85
CA SER A 11 3.16 -2.04 -12.72
C SER A 11 3.68 -1.30 -11.48
N VAL A 12 4.98 -1.30 -11.25
CA VAL A 12 5.58 -0.56 -10.14
C VAL A 12 5.39 0.95 -10.32
N ALA A 13 5.55 1.46 -11.55
CA ALA A 13 5.34 2.89 -11.83
C ALA A 13 3.89 3.30 -11.61
N GLU A 14 2.92 2.48 -12.02
CA GLU A 14 1.51 2.72 -11.74
C GLU A 14 1.24 2.73 -10.24
N GLY A 15 1.78 1.76 -9.52
CA GLY A 15 1.65 1.67 -8.07
C GLY A 15 2.23 2.89 -7.37
N LYS A 16 3.37 3.39 -7.85
CA LYS A 16 3.99 4.60 -7.30
C LYS A 16 3.09 5.82 -7.46
N THR A 17 2.47 5.98 -8.63
CA THR A 17 1.55 7.09 -8.87
C THR A 17 0.36 7.03 -7.91
N LEU A 18 -0.25 5.85 -7.77
CA LEU A 18 -1.38 5.65 -6.87
C LEU A 18 -0.98 5.84 -5.41
N TRP A 19 0.21 5.37 -5.04
CA TRP A 19 0.74 5.54 -3.68
C TRP A 19 0.85 7.03 -3.33
N ASN A 20 1.43 7.82 -4.21
CA ASN A 20 1.60 9.25 -3.96
C ASN A 20 0.26 9.99 -3.88
N GLN A 21 -0.75 9.53 -4.63
CA GLN A 21 -2.08 10.15 -4.60
C GLN A 21 -2.89 9.79 -3.35
N HIS A 22 -2.80 8.54 -2.87
CA HIS A 22 -3.74 8.02 -1.89
C HIS A 22 -3.12 7.59 -0.57
N CYS A 23 -1.86 7.26 -0.53
CA CYS A 23 -1.25 6.56 0.61
C CYS A 23 -0.13 7.35 1.31
N ALA A 24 0.63 8.13 0.56
CA ALA A 24 1.84 8.76 1.08
C ALA A 24 1.59 9.76 2.20
N SER A 25 0.41 10.40 2.24
CA SER A 25 0.11 11.39 3.28
C SER A 25 0.14 10.79 4.69
N CYS A 26 -0.20 9.50 4.82
CA CYS A 26 -0.15 8.80 6.10
C CYS A 26 1.09 7.92 6.21
N HIS A 27 1.37 7.13 5.17
CA HIS A 27 2.43 6.12 5.20
C HIS A 27 3.82 6.66 4.84
N GLY A 28 3.90 7.86 4.28
CA GLY A 28 5.17 8.45 3.83
C GLY A 28 5.54 7.99 2.43
N LYS A 29 6.45 8.73 1.77
CA LYS A 29 6.87 8.42 0.40
C LYS A 29 7.60 7.09 0.30
N THR A 30 8.26 6.68 1.39
CA THR A 30 9.04 5.44 1.45
C THR A 30 8.40 4.38 2.37
N GLY A 31 7.15 4.59 2.78
CA GLY A 31 6.39 3.61 3.55
C GLY A 31 6.82 3.44 5.00
N LEU A 32 7.51 4.44 5.59
CA LEU A 32 8.03 4.35 6.96
C LEU A 32 6.99 4.70 8.03
N GLY A 33 5.78 5.09 7.63
CA GLY A 33 4.74 5.52 8.58
C GLY A 33 4.87 6.98 9.00
N ASP A 34 5.68 7.75 8.31
CA ASP A 34 6.05 9.12 8.64
C ASP A 34 5.41 10.17 7.73
N GLY A 35 4.27 9.86 7.13
CA GLY A 35 3.53 10.80 6.30
C GLY A 35 3.06 12.01 7.11
N SER A 36 2.80 13.12 6.42
CA SER A 36 2.41 14.38 7.07
C SER A 36 1.15 14.26 7.93
N LYS A 37 0.28 13.31 7.64
CA LYS A 37 -0.96 13.08 8.40
C LYS A 37 -0.81 12.02 9.49
N SER A 38 0.35 11.37 9.62
CA SER A 38 0.52 10.24 10.55
C SER A 38 0.27 10.64 12.01
N ALA A 39 0.66 11.86 12.39
CA ALA A 39 0.49 12.35 13.76
C ALA A 39 -0.98 12.57 14.14
N GLN A 40 -1.88 12.63 13.17
CA GLN A 40 -3.32 12.84 13.38
C GLN A 40 -4.10 11.53 13.53
N LEU A 41 -3.45 10.39 13.35
CA LEU A 41 -4.08 9.09 13.38
C LEU A 41 -4.01 8.50 14.80
N GLU A 42 -5.05 7.74 15.18
CA GLU A 42 -5.07 7.02 16.46
C GLU A 42 -3.97 5.97 16.51
N THR A 43 -3.72 5.31 15.38
CA THR A 43 -2.71 4.26 15.27
C THR A 43 -1.64 4.70 14.29
N THR A 44 -0.37 4.63 14.69
CA THR A 44 0.75 4.92 13.80
C THR A 44 0.79 3.91 12.66
N PRO A 45 0.84 4.36 11.39
CA PRO A 45 0.98 3.43 10.27
C PRO A 45 2.27 2.61 10.39
N PRO A 46 2.24 1.33 9.98
CA PRO A 46 3.43 0.49 10.09
C PRO A 46 4.55 0.91 9.13
N ASP A 47 5.75 0.51 9.47
CA ASP A 47 6.92 0.67 8.59
C ASP A 47 6.91 -0.48 7.57
N PHE A 48 6.62 -0.17 6.32
CA PHE A 48 6.49 -1.18 5.26
C PHE A 48 7.83 -1.80 4.83
N SER A 49 8.95 -1.20 5.25
CA SER A 49 10.27 -1.80 4.96
C SER A 49 10.60 -2.98 5.87
N LYS A 50 9.84 -3.17 6.95
CA LYS A 50 10.12 -4.20 7.95
C LYS A 50 9.58 -5.57 7.55
N ALA A 51 10.21 -6.62 8.10
CA ALA A 51 9.83 -8.00 7.85
C ALA A 51 8.39 -8.29 8.27
N ALA A 52 7.89 -7.64 9.32
CA ALA A 52 6.51 -7.82 9.78
C ALA A 52 5.50 -7.50 8.68
N PHE A 53 5.74 -6.43 7.90
CA PHE A 53 4.88 -6.11 6.76
C PHE A 53 5.19 -7.00 5.57
N GLN A 54 6.46 -7.12 5.20
CA GLN A 54 6.88 -7.81 3.98
C GLN A 54 6.64 -9.32 4.04
N GLY A 55 6.48 -9.88 5.25
CA GLY A 55 6.14 -11.29 5.43
C GLY A 55 4.69 -11.63 5.14
N GLN A 56 3.82 -10.64 4.98
CA GLN A 56 2.43 -10.88 4.62
C GLN A 56 2.32 -11.34 3.17
N SER A 57 1.28 -12.15 2.87
CA SER A 57 1.01 -12.52 1.48
C SER A 57 0.49 -11.33 0.69
N ASP A 58 0.68 -11.35 -0.63
CA ASP A 58 0.15 -10.30 -1.50
C ASP A 58 -1.37 -10.18 -1.35
N GLY A 59 -2.07 -11.30 -1.23
CA GLY A 59 -3.52 -11.30 -1.05
C GLY A 59 -3.95 -10.62 0.24
N SER A 60 -3.20 -10.81 1.33
CA SER A 60 -3.48 -10.15 2.61
C SER A 60 -3.31 -8.63 2.48
N ILE A 61 -2.23 -8.17 1.84
CA ILE A 61 -1.98 -6.76 1.63
C ILE A 61 -3.08 -6.15 0.75
N HIS A 62 -3.44 -6.82 -0.33
CA HIS A 62 -4.51 -6.40 -1.23
C HIS A 62 -5.84 -6.25 -0.48
N PHE A 63 -6.20 -7.26 0.31
CA PHE A 63 -7.44 -7.27 1.08
C PHE A 63 -7.50 -6.07 2.05
N LYS A 64 -6.43 -5.84 2.80
CA LYS A 64 -6.38 -4.74 3.77
C LYS A 64 -6.45 -3.38 3.08
N THR A 65 -5.84 -3.24 1.92
CA THR A 65 -5.90 -2.00 1.14
C THR A 65 -7.30 -1.78 0.58
N SER A 66 -7.91 -2.83 0.04
CA SER A 66 -9.23 -2.76 -0.58
C SER A 66 -10.32 -2.45 0.46
N GLU A 67 -10.30 -3.14 1.60
CA GLU A 67 -11.36 -3.05 2.61
C GLU A 67 -11.10 -2.01 3.70
N GLY A 68 -9.86 -1.58 3.87
CA GLY A 68 -9.48 -0.65 4.92
C GLY A 68 -9.38 -1.30 6.29
N ARG A 69 -8.84 -0.56 7.26
CA ARG A 69 -8.73 -1.00 8.66
C ARG A 69 -8.52 0.23 9.55
N GLY A 70 -9.32 0.34 10.63
CA GLY A 70 -9.17 1.44 11.57
C GLY A 70 -9.26 2.79 10.85
N ASP A 71 -8.21 3.61 11.00
CA ASP A 71 -8.13 4.92 10.35
C ASP A 71 -7.85 4.83 8.84
N MET A 72 -7.45 3.66 8.34
CA MET A 72 -7.20 3.47 6.91
C MET A 72 -8.51 3.30 6.15
N PRO A 73 -8.80 4.15 5.17
CA PRO A 73 -10.04 4.02 4.40
C PRO A 73 -10.02 2.81 3.48
N ALA A 74 -11.22 2.36 3.09
CA ALA A 74 -11.37 1.31 2.08
C ALA A 74 -11.15 1.92 0.71
N PHE A 75 -10.19 1.38 -0.05
CA PHE A 75 -9.84 1.93 -1.35
C PHE A 75 -10.59 1.30 -2.52
N LYS A 76 -11.37 0.24 -2.29
CA LYS A 76 -12.13 -0.41 -3.38
C LYS A 76 -13.08 0.51 -4.13
N LYS A 77 -13.53 1.60 -3.48
CA LYS A 77 -14.39 2.61 -4.13
C LYS A 77 -13.59 3.72 -4.79
N LYS A 78 -12.45 4.09 -4.19
CA LYS A 78 -11.58 5.15 -4.72
C LYS A 78 -10.69 4.63 -5.84
N ILE A 79 -10.35 3.35 -5.80
CA ILE A 79 -9.54 2.65 -6.81
C ILE A 79 -10.33 1.41 -7.20
N PRO A 80 -11.37 1.56 -8.07
CA PRO A 80 -12.27 0.45 -8.39
C PRO A 80 -11.64 -0.64 -9.24
N ASP A 81 -10.55 -0.36 -9.94
CA ASP A 81 -9.86 -1.35 -10.74
C ASP A 81 -8.97 -2.22 -9.85
N GLN A 82 -9.28 -3.51 -9.76
CA GLN A 82 -8.52 -4.45 -8.93
C GLN A 82 -7.05 -4.54 -9.37
N GLU A 83 -6.77 -4.39 -10.66
CA GLU A 83 -5.39 -4.41 -11.17
C GLU A 83 -4.58 -3.25 -10.61
N ASP A 84 -5.21 -2.09 -10.41
CA ASP A 84 -4.54 -0.92 -9.82
C ASP A 84 -4.17 -1.19 -8.36
N ILE A 85 -5.04 -1.85 -7.60
CA ILE A 85 -4.71 -2.21 -6.22
C ILE A 85 -3.57 -3.22 -6.18
N TRP A 86 -3.56 -4.19 -7.10
CA TRP A 86 -2.44 -5.13 -7.22
C TRP A 86 -1.14 -4.42 -7.62
N ALA A 87 -1.22 -3.39 -8.46
CA ALA A 87 -0.06 -2.58 -8.80
C ALA A 87 0.49 -1.84 -7.57
N LEU A 88 -0.39 -1.36 -6.69
CA LEU A 88 0.02 -0.80 -5.40
C LEU A 88 0.77 -1.83 -4.56
N VAL A 89 0.29 -3.07 -4.49
CA VAL A 89 0.97 -4.14 -3.75
C VAL A 89 2.38 -4.34 -4.32
N ASN A 90 2.51 -4.38 -5.65
CA ASN A 90 3.83 -4.51 -6.29
C ASN A 90 4.76 -3.36 -5.91
N PHE A 91 4.23 -2.14 -5.87
CA PHE A 91 5.02 -0.98 -5.44
C PHE A 91 5.42 -1.08 -3.96
N MET A 92 4.50 -1.50 -3.09
CA MET A 92 4.78 -1.65 -1.66
C MET A 92 5.92 -2.63 -1.40
N ARG A 93 6.09 -3.65 -2.26
CA ARG A 93 7.19 -4.60 -2.15
C ARG A 93 8.55 -3.96 -2.38
N THR A 94 8.60 -2.82 -3.08
CA THR A 94 9.86 -2.11 -3.31
C THR A 94 10.42 -1.47 -2.03
N PHE A 95 9.60 -1.34 -0.98
CA PHE A 95 10.06 -0.79 0.30
C PHE A 95 10.88 -1.78 1.13
N LYS A 96 10.91 -3.05 0.75
CA LYS A 96 11.65 -4.08 1.47
C LYS A 96 13.13 -3.72 1.55
N LYS A 97 13.67 -3.75 2.76
CA LYS A 97 15.10 -3.54 3.02
C LYS A 97 15.88 -4.83 3.06
#